data_bc2569b147ec754de89a30348cde2b46
#
_entry.id   bc2569b147ec754de89a30348cde2b46
#
_cell.length_a   1.000
_cell.length_b   1.000
_cell.length_c   1.000
_cell.angle_alpha   90.00
_cell.angle_beta   90.00
_cell.angle_gamma   90.00
#
_symmetry.space_group_name_H-M   'P 1'
#
loop_
_entity.id
_entity.type
_entity.pdbx_description
1 polymer ?
#
loop_
_entity_poly.entity_id
_entity_poly.type
_entity_poly.pdbx_seq_one_letter_code
_entity_poly.pdbx_strand_id
1 'polypeptide(L)'
;PRDPLIAWAARDLPYDEALAGAAAGVAFEMLATGGGLDPSGLRWAAVRAGWPWPVQGVSSELVTEGELPAAMVSELRAALKPGQAIGLARVRDDLGSGDLWVGLTSTPALALAPIRREQAVGATLTLGVKVDSPAPAGLRVLAASPSLRLIDGPSVTLDEPGEWVIELRQAQDGGGERALAQLPIYVGEPTPDDGPFEAPDAPPADVGEAIRGAIAGVNGLRGLSAAQTLSTDPVLAATAR
;
A
#
# COMPACT_ATOMS: atom_id res chain seq x y z
N PRO A 1 5.21 21.96 -9.97
CA PRO A 1 4.12 22.32 -10.88
C PRO A 1 3.57 21.04 -11.47
N ARG A 2 2.25 20.88 -11.44
CA ARG A 2 1.58 19.73 -12.04
C ARG A 2 1.82 19.72 -13.56
N ASP A 3 2.04 18.55 -14.12
CA ASP A 3 1.99 18.36 -15.56
C ASP A 3 0.66 18.95 -16.10
N PRO A 4 0.70 19.78 -17.15
CA PRO A 4 -0.51 20.43 -17.67
C PRO A 4 -1.58 19.44 -18.14
N LEU A 5 -1.19 18.27 -18.67
CA LEU A 5 -2.10 17.22 -19.09
C LEU A 5 -2.77 16.54 -17.89
N ILE A 6 -2.00 16.29 -16.82
CA ILE A 6 -2.55 15.77 -15.57
C ILE A 6 -3.50 16.79 -14.95
N ALA A 7 -3.14 18.07 -14.92
CA ALA A 7 -4.00 19.13 -14.40
C ALA A 7 -5.33 19.21 -15.16
N TRP A 8 -5.30 19.02 -16.47
CA TRP A 8 -6.51 18.98 -17.30
C TRP A 8 -7.34 17.71 -17.03
N ALA A 9 -6.71 16.54 -17.02
CA ALA A 9 -7.38 15.26 -16.77
C ALA A 9 -8.02 15.18 -15.37
N ALA A 10 -7.32 15.75 -14.36
CA ALA A 10 -7.78 15.81 -12.98
C ALA A 10 -8.78 16.94 -12.70
N ARG A 11 -9.11 17.76 -13.70
CA ARG A 11 -10.04 18.85 -13.52
C ARG A 11 -11.38 18.34 -13.00
N ASP A 12 -11.88 18.98 -11.96
CA ASP A 12 -13.14 18.62 -11.28
C ASP A 12 -13.15 17.23 -10.61
N LEU A 13 -11.97 16.62 -10.44
CA LEU A 13 -11.81 15.37 -9.68
C LEU A 13 -11.22 15.65 -8.28
N PRO A 14 -11.54 14.83 -7.27
CA PRO A 14 -10.96 14.93 -5.91
C PRO A 14 -9.50 14.43 -5.92
N TYR A 15 -8.62 15.21 -6.52
CA TYR A 15 -7.22 14.88 -6.76
C TYR A 15 -6.37 15.03 -5.51
N ASP A 16 -5.52 14.03 -5.24
CA ASP A 16 -4.56 14.00 -4.15
C ASP A 16 -3.12 13.79 -4.67
N GLU A 17 -2.19 14.63 -4.20
CA GLU A 17 -0.78 14.62 -4.65
C GLU A 17 -0.02 13.37 -4.18
N ALA A 18 -0.28 12.88 -2.96
CA ALA A 18 0.39 11.68 -2.46
C ALA A 18 -0.09 10.43 -3.24
N LEU A 19 -1.40 10.35 -3.49
CA LEU A 19 -1.94 9.27 -4.30
C LEU A 19 -1.47 9.35 -5.77
N ALA A 20 -1.23 10.55 -6.29
CA ALA A 20 -0.63 10.74 -7.61
C ALA A 20 0.85 10.33 -7.63
N GLY A 21 1.60 10.59 -6.56
CA GLY A 21 2.96 10.05 -6.39
C GLY A 21 2.97 8.53 -6.38
N ALA A 22 1.99 7.89 -5.72
CA ALA A 22 1.79 6.45 -5.78
C ALA A 22 1.51 5.95 -7.20
N ALA A 23 0.63 6.64 -7.93
CA ALA A 23 0.33 6.31 -9.33
C ALA A 23 1.57 6.39 -10.23
N ALA A 24 2.45 7.36 -9.98
CA ALA A 24 3.73 7.46 -10.69
C ALA A 24 4.65 6.26 -10.39
N GLY A 25 4.80 5.88 -9.12
CA GLY A 25 5.56 4.70 -8.73
C GLY A 25 5.04 3.43 -9.40
N VAL A 26 3.72 3.25 -9.41
CA VAL A 26 3.03 2.14 -10.12
C VAL A 26 3.35 2.16 -11.61
N ALA A 27 3.26 3.31 -12.26
CA ALA A 27 3.54 3.42 -13.68
C ALA A 27 5.00 3.06 -14.03
N PHE A 28 5.97 3.51 -13.23
CA PHE A 28 7.37 3.13 -13.41
C PHE A 28 7.59 1.63 -13.29
N GLU A 29 6.99 1.00 -12.28
CA GLU A 29 7.13 -0.45 -12.08
C GLU A 29 6.46 -1.26 -13.20
N MET A 30 5.28 -0.84 -13.66
CA MET A 30 4.62 -1.46 -14.80
C MET A 30 5.46 -1.39 -16.08
N LEU A 31 6.11 -0.26 -16.34
CA LEU A 31 7.03 -0.11 -17.48
C LEU A 31 8.29 -0.97 -17.31
N ALA A 32 8.86 -1.02 -16.11
CA ALA A 32 10.06 -1.80 -15.83
C ALA A 32 9.85 -3.32 -15.94
N THR A 33 8.68 -3.80 -15.52
CA THR A 33 8.35 -5.24 -15.51
C THR A 33 7.64 -5.72 -16.77
N GLY A 34 7.13 -4.79 -17.59
CA GLY A 34 6.30 -5.11 -18.76
C GLY A 34 4.96 -5.76 -18.42
N GLY A 35 4.50 -5.63 -17.18
CA GLY A 35 3.32 -6.34 -16.70
C GLY A 35 2.54 -5.63 -15.61
N GLY A 36 1.59 -6.38 -15.04
CA GLY A 36 0.76 -5.89 -13.95
C GLY A 36 1.51 -5.85 -12.62
N LEU A 37 1.06 -4.96 -11.74
CA LEU A 37 1.54 -4.86 -10.39
C LEU A 37 0.88 -5.92 -9.51
N ASP A 38 1.67 -6.53 -8.62
CA ASP A 38 1.10 -7.31 -7.55
C ASP A 38 0.50 -6.39 -6.45
N PRO A 39 -0.40 -6.91 -5.60
CA PRO A 39 -1.03 -6.11 -4.54
C PRO A 39 -0.02 -5.51 -3.56
N SER A 40 1.13 -6.15 -3.36
CA SER A 40 2.17 -5.69 -2.45
C SER A 40 2.90 -4.49 -3.04
N GLY A 41 3.26 -4.52 -4.36
CA GLY A 41 3.85 -3.40 -5.08
C GLY A 41 2.98 -2.17 -5.07
N LEU A 42 1.71 -2.36 -5.34
CA LEU A 42 0.72 -1.29 -5.27
C LEU A 42 0.69 -0.62 -3.89
N ARG A 43 0.69 -1.44 -2.85
CA ARG A 43 0.70 -0.94 -1.48
C ARG A 43 1.98 -0.21 -1.14
N TRP A 44 3.13 -0.76 -1.54
CA TRP A 44 4.42 -0.12 -1.32
C TRP A 44 4.51 1.23 -2.03
N ALA A 45 4.11 1.31 -3.30
CA ALA A 45 4.07 2.56 -4.04
C ALA A 45 3.21 3.61 -3.33
N ALA A 46 2.04 3.22 -2.81
CA ALA A 46 1.16 4.11 -2.05
C ALA A 46 1.84 4.62 -0.77
N VAL A 47 2.36 3.72 0.04
CA VAL A 47 3.03 4.05 1.28
C VAL A 47 4.27 4.92 1.03
N ARG A 48 5.10 4.59 0.04
CA ARG A 48 6.28 5.36 -0.33
C ARG A 48 5.95 6.80 -0.73
N ALA A 49 4.85 6.98 -1.42
CA ALA A 49 4.36 8.30 -1.80
C ALA A 49 3.72 9.10 -0.64
N GLY A 50 3.56 8.49 0.54
CA GLY A 50 2.91 9.14 1.70
C GLY A 50 1.42 8.88 1.80
N TRP A 51 0.89 7.93 1.03
CA TRP A 51 -0.51 7.52 1.08
C TRP A 51 -0.68 6.24 1.93
N PRO A 52 -1.16 6.35 3.18
CA PRO A 52 -1.22 5.21 4.09
C PRO A 52 -2.49 4.35 3.93
N TRP A 53 -3.44 4.81 3.12
CA TRP A 53 -4.75 4.17 2.96
C TRP A 53 -4.74 3.10 1.89
N PRO A 54 -5.57 2.05 2.00
CA PRO A 54 -5.69 1.02 0.97
C PRO A 54 -6.10 1.63 -0.38
N VAL A 55 -5.40 1.27 -1.44
CA VAL A 55 -5.82 1.57 -2.81
C VAL A 55 -6.98 0.62 -3.16
N GLN A 56 -8.06 1.17 -3.70
CA GLN A 56 -9.31 0.45 -3.97
C GLN A 56 -9.52 0.17 -5.45
N GLY A 57 -8.91 0.98 -6.31
CA GLY A 57 -8.99 0.80 -7.75
C GLY A 57 -7.73 1.27 -8.45
N VAL A 58 -7.38 0.54 -9.50
CA VAL A 58 -6.26 0.86 -10.40
C VAL A 58 -6.79 0.82 -11.81
N SER A 59 -6.48 1.84 -12.59
CA SER A 59 -6.74 1.89 -14.03
C SER A 59 -5.46 2.33 -14.73
N SER A 60 -5.17 1.76 -15.89
CA SER A 60 -4.01 2.16 -16.68
C SER A 60 -4.35 2.14 -18.16
N GLU A 61 -3.75 3.06 -18.91
CA GLU A 61 -3.89 3.15 -20.36
C GLU A 61 -2.57 3.65 -20.97
N LEU A 62 -2.10 2.96 -22.01
CA LEU A 62 -0.97 3.41 -22.81
C LEU A 62 -1.53 4.14 -24.04
N VAL A 63 -1.16 5.41 -24.18
CA VAL A 63 -1.59 6.26 -25.29
C VAL A 63 -0.41 6.81 -26.04
N THR A 64 -0.62 7.37 -27.22
CA THR A 64 0.41 8.09 -27.99
C THR A 64 0.95 9.26 -27.15
N GLU A 65 2.24 9.57 -27.32
CA GLU A 65 2.87 10.66 -26.59
C GLU A 65 2.09 11.97 -26.71
N GLY A 66 1.81 12.57 -25.57
CA GLY A 66 1.07 13.83 -25.46
C GLY A 66 -0.45 13.72 -25.61
N GLU A 67 -1.01 12.52 -25.82
CA GLU A 67 -2.44 12.30 -25.84
C GLU A 67 -3.01 12.11 -24.42
N LEU A 68 -4.30 12.35 -24.31
CA LEU A 68 -5.06 12.15 -23.07
C LEU A 68 -5.78 10.82 -23.11
N PRO A 69 -5.73 10.02 -22.02
CA PRO A 69 -6.45 8.77 -21.90
C PRO A 69 -7.94 9.03 -21.62
N ALA A 70 -8.65 9.49 -22.63
CA ALA A 70 -10.04 9.96 -22.48
C ALA A 70 -10.97 8.86 -21.95
N ALA A 71 -10.76 7.62 -22.37
CA ALA A 71 -11.56 6.48 -21.93
C ALA A 71 -11.31 6.21 -20.43
N MET A 72 -10.04 6.07 -20.02
CA MET A 72 -9.66 5.85 -18.62
C MET A 72 -10.18 6.98 -17.71
N VAL A 73 -10.00 8.23 -18.09
CA VAL A 73 -10.48 9.39 -17.29
C VAL A 73 -12.00 9.37 -17.14
N SER A 74 -12.73 9.01 -18.21
CA SER A 74 -14.19 8.89 -18.18
C SER A 74 -14.63 7.76 -17.24
N GLU A 75 -14.00 6.60 -17.33
CA GLU A 75 -14.26 5.45 -16.45
C GLU A 75 -13.97 5.76 -14.98
N LEU A 76 -12.82 6.36 -14.70
CA LEU A 76 -12.47 6.78 -13.35
C LEU A 76 -13.50 7.75 -12.79
N ARG A 77 -13.93 8.74 -13.58
CA ARG A 77 -14.96 9.71 -13.17
C ARG A 77 -16.30 9.03 -12.88
N ALA A 78 -16.69 8.06 -13.68
CA ALA A 78 -17.92 7.31 -13.48
C ALA A 78 -17.87 6.35 -12.28
N ALA A 79 -16.70 5.80 -11.98
CA ALA A 79 -16.49 4.86 -10.89
C ALA A 79 -16.29 5.51 -9.52
N LEU A 80 -15.97 6.83 -9.47
CA LEU A 80 -15.72 7.54 -8.22
C LEU A 80 -16.94 7.55 -7.30
N LYS A 81 -16.71 7.17 -6.05
CA LYS A 81 -17.72 7.21 -4.98
C LYS A 81 -17.49 8.45 -4.09
N PRO A 82 -18.51 8.93 -3.39
CA PRO A 82 -18.37 10.01 -2.43
C PRO A 82 -17.26 9.72 -1.41
N GLY A 83 -16.41 10.70 -1.15
CA GLY A 83 -15.30 10.59 -0.20
C GLY A 83 -14.05 9.88 -0.72
N GLN A 84 -14.04 9.41 -1.97
CA GLN A 84 -12.82 8.90 -2.60
C GLN A 84 -11.92 10.03 -3.09
N ALA A 85 -10.61 9.80 -3.01
CA ALA A 85 -9.58 10.59 -3.67
C ALA A 85 -9.08 9.86 -4.92
N ILE A 86 -8.52 10.61 -5.86
CA ILE A 86 -7.89 10.09 -7.07
C ILE A 86 -6.46 10.59 -7.18
N GLY A 87 -5.55 9.69 -7.56
CA GLY A 87 -4.20 10.01 -8.01
C GLY A 87 -4.07 9.69 -9.49
N LEU A 88 -3.57 10.62 -10.27
CA LEU A 88 -3.26 10.43 -11.69
C LEU A 88 -1.78 10.69 -11.92
N ALA A 89 -1.14 9.81 -12.65
CA ALA A 89 0.23 9.97 -13.13
C ALA A 89 0.34 9.64 -14.61
N ARG A 90 1.33 10.26 -15.24
CA ARG A 90 1.77 9.99 -16.60
C ARG A 90 3.27 9.76 -16.59
N VAL A 91 3.70 8.66 -17.14
CA VAL A 91 5.10 8.31 -17.28
C VAL A 91 5.37 7.97 -18.75
N ARG A 92 6.42 8.57 -19.30
CA ARG A 92 6.83 8.29 -20.67
C ARG A 92 7.44 6.89 -20.76
N ASP A 93 7.02 6.14 -21.76
CA ASP A 93 7.67 4.89 -22.11
C ASP A 93 8.90 5.21 -22.99
N ASP A 94 10.10 5.12 -22.40
CA ASP A 94 11.37 5.41 -23.10
C ASP A 94 11.73 4.37 -24.16
N LEU A 95 11.08 3.20 -24.13
CA LEU A 95 11.26 2.11 -25.10
C LEU A 95 10.21 2.13 -26.20
N GLY A 96 9.14 2.84 -25.99
CA GLY A 96 8.01 3.01 -26.92
C GLY A 96 7.80 4.47 -27.32
N SER A 97 6.75 4.71 -28.08
CA SER A 97 6.35 6.04 -28.53
C SER A 97 5.12 6.58 -27.78
N GLY A 98 4.94 6.16 -26.52
CA GLY A 98 3.72 6.44 -25.78
C GLY A 98 3.94 6.97 -24.37
N ASP A 99 2.84 7.33 -23.76
CA ASP A 99 2.72 7.72 -22.36
C ASP A 99 1.85 6.68 -21.63
N LEU A 100 2.40 6.06 -20.57
CA LEU A 100 1.61 5.23 -19.68
C LEU A 100 0.94 6.13 -18.65
N TRP A 101 -0.37 6.10 -18.64
CA TRP A 101 -1.19 6.73 -17.63
C TRP A 101 -1.64 5.72 -16.60
N VAL A 102 -1.58 6.10 -15.34
CA VAL A 102 -2.08 5.31 -14.23
C VAL A 102 -2.98 6.18 -13.37
N GLY A 103 -4.17 5.66 -13.07
CA GLY A 103 -5.13 6.24 -12.16
C GLY A 103 -5.35 5.33 -10.95
N LEU A 104 -5.22 5.88 -9.74
CA LEU A 104 -5.51 5.19 -8.49
C LEU A 104 -6.70 5.85 -7.81
N THR A 105 -7.56 5.03 -7.21
CA THR A 105 -8.65 5.51 -6.34
C THR A 105 -8.53 4.93 -4.94
N SER A 106 -8.82 5.75 -3.94
CA SER A 106 -8.75 5.35 -2.54
C SER A 106 -9.67 6.22 -1.68
N THR A 107 -10.10 5.70 -0.55
CA THR A 107 -10.90 6.46 0.43
C THR A 107 -10.04 6.69 1.67
N PRO A 108 -9.61 7.94 1.95
CA PRO A 108 -8.95 8.25 3.22
C PRO A 108 -9.95 8.06 4.37
N ALA A 109 -9.61 7.20 5.31
CA ALA A 109 -10.49 6.92 6.45
C ALA A 109 -10.45 8.04 7.50
N LEU A 110 -9.34 8.76 7.59
CA LEU A 110 -9.09 9.81 8.59
C LEU A 110 -8.11 10.85 8.03
N ALA A 111 -8.11 12.05 8.57
CA ALA A 111 -7.02 13.00 8.37
C ALA A 111 -5.91 12.72 9.40
N LEU A 112 -4.74 12.30 8.92
CA LEU A 112 -3.56 12.11 9.76
C LEU A 112 -2.67 13.36 9.73
N ALA A 113 -2.06 13.68 10.86
CA ALA A 113 -0.95 14.62 10.86
C ALA A 113 0.23 14.01 10.09
N PRO A 114 1.01 14.83 9.33
CA PRO A 114 2.19 14.30 8.63
C PRO A 114 3.15 13.63 9.61
N ILE A 115 3.61 12.44 9.24
CA ILE A 115 4.56 11.64 10.02
C ILE A 115 5.83 11.50 9.20
N ARG A 116 6.98 11.82 9.83
CA ARG A 116 8.28 11.55 9.22
C ARG A 116 8.52 10.04 9.25
N ARG A 117 8.89 9.46 8.13
CA ARG A 117 9.18 8.03 8.06
C ARG A 117 10.52 7.67 8.67
N GLU A 118 11.49 8.56 8.60
CA GLU A 118 12.81 8.38 9.18
C GLU A 118 12.83 8.97 10.58
N GLN A 119 13.14 8.16 11.55
CA GLN A 119 13.16 8.53 12.96
C GLN A 119 14.50 8.13 13.60
N ALA A 120 14.90 8.86 14.62
CA ALA A 120 16.05 8.44 15.43
C ALA A 120 15.66 7.32 16.40
N VAL A 121 16.62 6.45 16.73
CA VAL A 121 16.44 5.47 17.81
C VAL A 121 16.16 6.21 19.12
N GLY A 122 15.15 5.75 19.86
CA GLY A 122 14.68 6.39 21.10
C GLY A 122 13.67 7.54 20.89
N ALA A 123 13.34 7.89 19.63
CA ALA A 123 12.31 8.87 19.38
C ALA A 123 10.93 8.36 19.84
N THR A 124 10.09 9.27 20.30
CA THR A 124 8.69 8.96 20.63
C THR A 124 7.80 9.43 19.49
N LEU A 125 7.12 8.46 18.86
CA LEU A 125 6.12 8.72 17.85
C LEU A 125 4.75 8.82 18.51
N THR A 126 4.05 9.93 18.29
CA THR A 126 2.66 10.10 18.69
C THR A 126 1.82 10.29 17.46
N LEU A 127 0.84 9.42 17.25
CA LEU A 127 -0.07 9.51 16.12
C LEU A 127 -1.13 10.58 16.41
N GLY A 128 -0.97 11.73 15.75
CA GLY A 128 -1.96 12.79 15.74
C GLY A 128 -3.03 12.52 14.69
N VAL A 129 -4.23 12.14 15.12
CA VAL A 129 -5.41 12.16 14.25
C VAL A 129 -5.93 13.59 14.25
N LYS A 130 -5.92 14.26 13.08
CA LYS A 130 -6.62 15.53 12.93
C LYS A 130 -8.11 15.22 12.87
N VAL A 131 -8.80 15.57 13.93
CA VAL A 131 -10.23 15.29 14.04
C VAL A 131 -11.00 16.53 13.56
N ASP A 132 -11.22 16.60 12.25
CA ASP A 132 -12.31 17.43 11.71
C ASP A 132 -13.67 16.71 11.78
N SER A 133 -13.65 15.46 12.20
CA SER A 133 -14.80 14.60 12.48
C SER A 133 -14.49 13.75 13.72
N PRO A 134 -15.49 13.35 14.50
CA PRO A 134 -15.26 12.47 15.64
C PRO A 134 -14.49 11.22 15.17
N ALA A 135 -13.41 10.89 15.87
CA ALA A 135 -12.64 9.68 15.58
C ALA A 135 -13.60 8.48 15.54
N PRO A 136 -13.44 7.57 14.58
CA PRO A 136 -14.28 6.38 14.53
C PRO A 136 -14.26 5.65 15.87
N ALA A 137 -15.41 5.21 16.35
CA ALA A 137 -15.48 4.42 17.56
C ALA A 137 -14.59 3.17 17.41
N GLY A 138 -13.90 2.78 18.48
CA GLY A 138 -13.04 1.60 18.49
C GLY A 138 -11.74 1.74 17.69
N LEU A 139 -11.27 2.96 17.44
CA LEU A 139 -9.97 3.19 16.81
C LEU A 139 -8.84 2.77 17.77
N ARG A 140 -7.92 1.93 17.29
CA ARG A 140 -6.71 1.50 17.97
C ARG A 140 -5.48 1.76 17.13
N VAL A 141 -4.36 1.99 17.80
CA VAL A 141 -3.04 2.12 17.20
C VAL A 141 -2.20 0.94 17.67
N LEU A 142 -1.69 0.16 16.74
CA LEU A 142 -0.73 -0.90 17.00
C LEU A 142 0.59 -0.55 16.34
N ALA A 143 1.69 -0.74 17.05
CA ALA A 143 3.03 -0.66 16.52
C ALA A 143 3.71 -2.02 16.62
N ALA A 144 4.30 -2.50 15.55
CA ALA A 144 5.16 -3.68 15.53
C ALA A 144 6.62 -3.23 15.38
N SER A 145 7.49 -3.64 16.32
CA SER A 145 8.93 -3.39 16.24
C SER A 145 9.60 -4.33 15.24
N PRO A 146 10.86 -4.07 14.84
CA PRO A 146 11.65 -5.00 14.03
C PRO A 146 11.77 -6.41 14.63
N SER A 147 11.81 -6.52 15.95
CA SER A 147 11.77 -7.80 16.67
C SER A 147 10.36 -8.38 16.85
N LEU A 148 9.35 -7.78 16.17
CA LEU A 148 7.95 -8.21 16.19
C LEU A 148 7.23 -8.06 17.55
N ARG A 149 7.77 -7.21 18.42
CA ARG A 149 7.08 -6.81 19.65
C ARG A 149 5.90 -5.91 19.30
N LEU A 150 4.71 -6.25 19.76
CA LEU A 150 3.50 -5.46 19.55
C LEU A 150 3.29 -4.49 20.71
N ILE A 151 3.07 -3.24 20.39
CA ILE A 151 2.78 -2.15 21.33
C ILE A 151 1.43 -1.55 20.96
N ASP A 152 0.52 -1.49 21.92
CA ASP A 152 -0.82 -0.89 21.77
C ASP A 152 -0.82 0.50 22.40
N GLY A 153 -1.27 1.49 21.66
CA GLY A 153 -1.42 2.85 22.13
C GLY A 153 -1.05 3.92 21.10
N PRO A 154 -1.52 5.15 21.32
CA PRO A 154 -1.33 6.26 20.39
C PRO A 154 0.10 6.81 20.39
N SER A 155 0.92 6.39 21.34
CA SER A 155 2.30 6.83 21.49
C SER A 155 3.22 5.63 21.67
N VAL A 156 4.31 5.58 20.91
CA VAL A 156 5.29 4.50 20.95
C VAL A 156 6.71 5.05 20.98
N THR A 157 7.56 4.48 21.82
CA THR A 157 9.00 4.76 21.81
C THR A 157 9.67 3.80 20.84
N LEU A 158 10.34 4.34 19.83
CA LEU A 158 11.03 3.60 18.78
C LEU A 158 12.45 3.24 19.24
N ASP A 159 12.56 2.23 20.09
CA ASP A 159 13.78 1.88 20.82
C ASP A 159 14.68 0.87 20.10
N GLU A 160 14.23 0.32 18.98
CA GLU A 160 14.99 -0.63 18.16
C GLU A 160 15.26 -0.03 16.77
N PRO A 161 16.48 -0.16 16.20
CA PRO A 161 16.73 0.22 14.81
C PRO A 161 16.04 -0.76 13.83
N GLY A 162 15.67 -0.27 12.66
CA GLY A 162 15.02 -1.05 11.62
C GLY A 162 13.61 -0.58 11.28
N GLU A 163 12.88 -1.40 10.51
CA GLU A 163 11.52 -1.09 10.08
C GLU A 163 10.50 -1.37 11.19
N TRP A 164 9.81 -0.33 11.59
CA TRP A 164 8.61 -0.39 12.42
C TRP A 164 7.36 -0.28 11.57
N VAL A 165 6.34 -1.04 11.89
CA VAL A 165 5.05 -0.95 11.21
C VAL A 165 4.02 -0.41 12.18
N ILE A 166 3.46 0.75 11.85
CA ILE A 166 2.36 1.35 12.61
C ILE A 166 1.05 1.08 11.89
N GLU A 167 0.10 0.47 12.58
CA GLU A 167 -1.23 0.20 12.04
C GLU A 167 -2.31 0.98 12.80
N LEU A 168 -3.19 1.61 12.04
CA LEU A 168 -4.47 2.09 12.55
C LEU A 168 -5.52 1.04 12.31
N ARG A 169 -6.17 0.60 13.37
CA ARG A 169 -7.21 -0.43 13.32
C ARG A 169 -8.52 0.09 13.86
N GLN A 170 -9.59 -0.40 13.32
CA GLN A 170 -10.96 -0.11 13.78
C GLN A 170 -11.67 -1.40 14.14
N ALA A 171 -12.28 -1.45 15.32
CA ALA A 171 -13.18 -2.52 15.71
C ALA A 171 -14.38 -2.60 14.76
N GLN A 172 -14.80 -3.82 14.44
CA GLN A 172 -15.95 -4.08 13.57
C GLN A 172 -17.13 -4.63 14.36
N ASP A 173 -18.34 -4.32 13.90
CA ASP A 173 -19.56 -4.93 14.41
C ASP A 173 -19.51 -6.45 14.14
N GLY A 174 -19.67 -7.25 15.18
CA GLY A 174 -19.55 -8.72 15.09
C GLY A 174 -18.20 -9.30 15.52
N GLY A 175 -17.28 -8.44 15.96
CA GLY A 175 -15.96 -8.82 16.47
C GLY A 175 -14.88 -8.79 15.38
N GLY A 176 -13.63 -8.63 15.82
CA GLY A 176 -12.49 -8.44 14.95
C GLY A 176 -12.15 -6.98 14.72
N GLU A 177 -11.04 -6.75 14.01
CA GLU A 177 -10.52 -5.42 13.70
C GLU A 177 -10.16 -5.35 12.22
N ARG A 178 -10.37 -4.19 11.60
CA ARG A 178 -9.96 -3.89 10.24
C ARG A 178 -8.80 -2.89 10.28
N ALA A 179 -7.73 -3.16 9.57
CA ALA A 179 -6.70 -2.17 9.33
C ALA A 179 -7.25 -1.07 8.42
N LEU A 180 -7.20 0.17 8.89
CA LEU A 180 -7.56 1.36 8.14
C LEU A 180 -6.36 1.92 7.38
N ALA A 181 -5.22 1.99 8.06
CA ALA A 181 -3.97 2.50 7.52
C ALA A 181 -2.78 1.70 8.03
N GLN A 182 -1.70 1.71 7.27
CA GLN A 182 -0.44 1.12 7.65
C GLN A 182 0.71 2.02 7.21
N LEU A 183 1.62 2.28 8.14
CA LEU A 183 2.72 3.22 7.99
C LEU A 183 4.02 2.54 8.40
N PRO A 184 4.94 2.23 7.47
CA PRO A 184 6.29 1.86 7.82
C PRO A 184 7.07 3.09 8.28
N ILE A 185 7.82 2.92 9.37
CA ILE A 185 8.71 3.92 9.96
C ILE A 185 10.10 3.29 10.04
N TYR A 186 11.10 3.96 9.49
CA TYR A 186 12.49 3.50 9.47
C TYR A 186 13.26 4.19 10.59
N VAL A 187 13.80 3.40 11.53
CA VAL A 187 14.43 3.91 12.74
C VAL A 187 15.93 3.68 12.68
N GLY A 188 16.71 4.77 12.70
CA GLY A 188 18.16 4.72 12.61
C GLY A 188 18.71 4.36 11.24
N GLU A 189 17.84 4.23 10.23
CA GLU A 189 18.19 3.91 8.86
C GLU A 189 17.35 4.75 7.88
N PRO A 190 17.82 4.97 6.64
CA PRO A 190 17.05 5.67 5.62
C PRO A 190 15.87 4.81 5.13
N THR A 191 14.85 5.48 4.59
CA THR A 191 13.79 4.80 3.85
C THR A 191 14.40 4.06 2.66
N PRO A 192 14.15 2.76 2.45
CA PRO A 192 14.64 2.02 1.31
C PRO A 192 14.20 2.65 -0.01
N ASP A 193 15.12 2.76 -0.97
CA ASP A 193 14.80 3.22 -2.31
C ASP A 193 13.97 2.20 -3.08
N ASP A 194 14.29 0.91 -2.89
CA ASP A 194 13.57 -0.21 -3.46
C ASP A 194 12.54 -0.73 -2.46
N GLY A 195 11.39 -1.16 -2.98
CA GLY A 195 10.36 -1.78 -2.16
C GLY A 195 10.86 -3.09 -1.53
N PRO A 196 10.16 -3.62 -0.51
CA PRO A 196 10.50 -4.90 0.12
C PRO A 196 10.30 -6.12 -0.81
N PHE A 197 10.29 -5.88 -2.11
CA PHE A 197 10.21 -6.90 -3.13
C PHE A 197 11.60 -7.44 -3.41
N GLU A 198 12.03 -8.35 -2.58
CA GLU A 198 12.78 -9.45 -3.14
C GLU A 198 11.81 -10.21 -4.04
N ALA A 199 11.94 -10.03 -5.36
CA ALA A 199 11.41 -11.03 -6.25
C ALA A 199 11.89 -12.38 -5.70
N PRO A 200 11.02 -13.38 -5.54
CA PRO A 200 11.48 -14.69 -5.07
C PRO A 200 12.67 -15.07 -5.94
N ASP A 201 13.80 -15.39 -5.35
CA ASP A 201 15.11 -15.64 -6.00
C ASP A 201 15.01 -16.63 -7.17
N ALA A 202 13.93 -17.40 -7.22
CA ALA A 202 13.48 -18.17 -8.38
C ALA A 202 11.98 -18.45 -8.24
N PRO A 203 11.22 -18.51 -9.34
CA PRO A 203 9.87 -19.04 -9.29
C PRO A 203 9.92 -20.47 -8.72
N PRO A 204 8.93 -20.88 -7.90
CA PRO A 204 8.90 -22.23 -7.33
C PRO A 204 8.95 -23.25 -8.46
N ALA A 205 9.80 -24.28 -8.31
CA ALA A 205 10.05 -25.29 -9.34
C ALA A 205 8.80 -26.09 -9.70
N ASP A 206 7.86 -26.20 -8.76
CA ASP A 206 6.59 -26.87 -8.96
C ASP A 206 5.49 -26.32 -8.00
N VAL A 207 4.24 -26.73 -8.26
CA VAL A 207 3.08 -26.34 -7.44
C VAL A 207 3.25 -26.79 -5.98
N GLY A 208 3.91 -27.89 -5.71
CA GLY A 208 4.15 -28.40 -4.36
C GLY A 208 5.11 -27.47 -3.58
N GLU A 209 6.13 -26.94 -4.24
CA GLU A 209 7.03 -25.97 -3.65
C GLU A 209 6.32 -24.64 -3.37
N ALA A 210 5.50 -24.15 -4.32
CA ALA A 210 4.68 -22.97 -4.13
C ALA A 210 3.75 -23.10 -2.91
N ILE A 211 3.08 -24.25 -2.76
CA ILE A 211 2.21 -24.52 -1.62
C ILE A 211 3.01 -24.57 -0.31
N ARG A 212 4.16 -25.24 -0.30
CA ARG A 212 5.03 -25.28 0.91
C ARG A 212 5.50 -23.89 1.31
N GLY A 213 5.91 -23.07 0.35
CA GLY A 213 6.32 -21.67 0.59
C GLY A 213 5.18 -20.83 1.16
N ALA A 214 3.99 -20.93 0.59
CA ALA A 214 2.80 -20.24 1.07
C ALA A 214 2.42 -20.67 2.51
N ILE A 215 2.44 -21.97 2.81
CA ILE A 215 2.17 -22.48 4.16
C ILE A 215 3.24 -22.02 5.14
N ALA A 216 4.52 -22.02 4.75
CA ALA A 216 5.61 -21.54 5.61
C ALA A 216 5.45 -20.04 5.91
N GLY A 217 5.14 -19.21 4.92
CA GLY A 217 4.86 -17.78 5.11
C GLY A 217 3.69 -17.54 6.04
N VAL A 218 2.56 -18.23 5.83
CA VAL A 218 1.39 -18.11 6.72
C VAL A 218 1.72 -18.59 8.14
N ASN A 219 2.48 -19.68 8.29
CA ASN A 219 2.88 -20.18 9.61
C ASN A 219 3.84 -19.22 10.32
N GLY A 220 4.71 -18.54 9.60
CA GLY A 220 5.52 -17.45 10.15
C GLY A 220 4.64 -16.38 10.79
N LEU A 221 3.65 -15.87 10.06
CA LEU A 221 2.69 -14.89 10.57
C LEU A 221 1.85 -15.42 11.74
N ARG A 222 1.43 -16.68 11.71
CA ARG A 222 0.66 -17.32 12.79
C ARG A 222 1.49 -17.53 14.04
N GLY A 223 2.77 -17.83 13.91
CA GLY A 223 3.72 -17.92 15.03
C GLY A 223 3.80 -16.62 15.83
N LEU A 224 3.69 -15.46 15.17
CA LEU A 224 3.68 -14.14 15.80
C LEU A 224 2.46 -13.89 16.69
N SER A 225 1.32 -14.51 16.35
CA SER A 225 0.06 -14.37 17.12
C SER A 225 -0.21 -15.54 18.05
N ALA A 226 0.78 -16.41 18.30
CA ALA A 226 0.62 -17.69 19.05
C ALA A 226 -0.51 -18.58 18.50
N ALA A 227 -0.84 -18.41 17.21
CA ALA A 227 -1.88 -19.21 16.57
C ALA A 227 -1.35 -20.60 16.19
N GLN A 228 -2.22 -21.60 16.18
CA GLN A 228 -1.86 -22.96 15.79
C GLN A 228 -1.31 -23.00 14.35
N THR A 229 -0.19 -23.65 14.13
CA THR A 229 0.43 -23.81 12.81
C THR A 229 -0.47 -24.59 11.86
N LEU A 230 -0.45 -24.22 10.59
CA LEU A 230 -1.11 -24.97 9.52
C LEU A 230 -0.22 -26.15 9.11
N SER A 231 -0.86 -27.26 8.80
CA SER A 231 -0.22 -28.41 8.15
C SER A 231 -1.00 -28.80 6.89
N THR A 232 -0.32 -29.42 5.95
CA THR A 232 -0.97 -29.99 4.75
C THR A 232 -1.84 -31.18 5.16
N ASP A 233 -3.13 -31.16 4.80
CA ASP A 233 -3.98 -32.33 4.89
C ASP A 233 -3.85 -33.14 3.59
N PRO A 234 -3.35 -34.40 3.64
CA PRO A 234 -3.14 -35.21 2.45
C PRO A 234 -4.44 -35.56 1.71
N VAL A 235 -5.58 -35.58 2.39
CA VAL A 235 -6.88 -35.86 1.79
C VAL A 235 -7.35 -34.66 0.99
N LEU A 236 -7.26 -33.45 1.56
CA LEU A 236 -7.59 -32.21 0.85
C LEU A 236 -6.63 -31.94 -0.31
N ALA A 237 -5.34 -32.22 -0.15
CA ALA A 237 -4.35 -32.08 -1.21
C ALA A 237 -4.59 -33.06 -2.38
N ALA A 238 -5.13 -34.24 -2.13
CA ALA A 238 -5.49 -35.20 -3.18
C ALA A 238 -6.77 -34.78 -3.93
N THR A 239 -7.68 -34.06 -3.28
CA THR A 239 -8.97 -33.62 -3.87
C THR A 239 -8.78 -32.35 -4.74
N ALA A 240 -7.68 -31.60 -4.53
CA ALA A 240 -7.36 -30.37 -5.25
C ALA A 240 -6.59 -30.60 -6.56
N ARG A 241 -6.33 -31.85 -6.95
CA ARG A 241 -5.69 -32.26 -8.23
C ARG A 241 -6.74 -32.67 -9.25
#